data_3524a98ccc1b6f7dc68b94df7a471104
#
_entry.id   3524a98ccc1b6f7dc68b94df7a471104
#
_cell.length_a   1.000
_cell.length_b   1.000
_cell.length_c   1.000
_cell.angle_alpha   90.00
_cell.angle_beta   90.00
_cell.angle_gamma   90.00
#
_symmetry.space_group_name_H-M   'P 1'
#
loop_
_entity.id
_entity.type
_entity.pdbx_description
1 polymer ?
#
loop_
_entity_poly.entity_id
_entity_poly.type
_entity_poly.pdbx_seq_one_letter_code
_entity_poly.pdbx_strand_id
1 'polypeptide(L)'
;MQKEYRTIQEVAGPLMLVRDVENVTYDELGEIELANGETRRCKVLEIDGKNALVQLFESSTGINLSNSKVRFLGRSMELGVSEDMLGRVFDGLGNPIDDGPAILPEERRDINGVPMNPAARNYPSEFIETGISAIDGLNTLVRGQKLPIFSASGLPHAQLAAQIARQAKVKGKDEQFAVVFAAMGITFEEANYFIDSFKETGAIDRTVLFINLANDPAVERIATPKMALTAAEYLAFEKGMHVLVILTDITNYADALREISAARKEVPGRRGYPGYMYTDLATMYERAGRQRGKDGSVTMIPILTMPEDDKTHPIPDLTGYITEGQIILSRELYRKGIQPPIDVLPSLSRLKDKGIGEGKTRADHSNVMNQLFSAYARGKDAKELMVILGEAALSETDRIYAKFADEFEKKYVSQGYQSDRSIEETMDIGWKLLNILPRAELKRIDDKYLDMYYKEK
;
A
#
# COMPACT_ATOMS: atom_id res chain seq x y z
N MET A 1 -10.92 36.72 16.35
CA MET A 1 -11.78 36.13 17.40
C MET A 1 -12.53 34.98 16.73
N GLN A 2 -12.29 33.75 17.15
CA GLN A 2 -13.05 32.60 16.64
C GLN A 2 -14.50 32.73 17.12
N LYS A 3 -15.46 32.57 16.21
CA LYS A 3 -16.89 32.71 16.52
C LYS A 3 -17.43 31.35 17.01
N GLU A 4 -18.15 31.35 18.12
CA GLU A 4 -18.85 30.18 18.63
C GLU A 4 -20.28 30.14 18.09
N TYR A 5 -20.71 29.00 17.59
CA TYR A 5 -22.05 28.76 17.08
C TYR A 5 -22.82 27.83 18.01
N ARG A 6 -24.00 28.23 18.41
CA ARG A 6 -24.97 27.41 19.18
C ARG A 6 -26.18 27.05 18.33
N THR A 7 -25.99 27.06 17.03
CA THR A 7 -27.05 26.91 16.02
C THR A 7 -27.04 25.53 15.40
N ILE A 8 -26.75 24.50 16.20
CA ILE A 8 -26.85 23.10 15.77
C ILE A 8 -28.31 22.81 15.54
N GLN A 9 -28.68 22.41 14.32
CA GLN A 9 -30.06 22.16 13.95
C GLN A 9 -30.41 20.67 13.99
N GLU A 10 -29.52 19.82 13.52
CA GLU A 10 -29.77 18.41 13.35
C GLU A 10 -28.45 17.64 13.55
N VAL A 11 -28.55 16.45 14.14
CA VAL A 11 -27.47 15.47 14.24
C VAL A 11 -28.03 14.14 13.74
N ALA A 12 -27.43 13.60 12.68
CA ALA A 12 -27.85 12.35 12.05
C ALA A 12 -26.64 11.44 11.82
N GLY A 13 -26.42 10.49 12.73
CA GLY A 13 -25.24 9.62 12.70
C GLY A 13 -23.94 10.43 12.77
N PRO A 14 -23.03 10.30 11.81
CA PRO A 14 -21.76 11.03 11.80
C PRO A 14 -21.90 12.48 11.24
N LEU A 15 -23.09 12.92 10.92
CA LEU A 15 -23.32 14.23 10.30
C LEU A 15 -24.06 15.16 11.24
N MET A 16 -23.70 16.46 11.16
CA MET A 16 -24.35 17.51 11.93
C MET A 16 -24.54 18.75 11.07
N LEU A 17 -25.73 19.38 11.16
CA LEU A 17 -26.04 20.62 10.47
C LEU A 17 -25.92 21.79 11.43
N VAL A 18 -25.08 22.78 11.09
CA VAL A 18 -24.93 24.05 11.84
C VAL A 18 -25.43 25.19 10.98
N ARG A 19 -26.32 26.02 11.53
CA ARG A 19 -26.91 27.19 10.86
C ARG A 19 -26.18 28.48 11.23
N ASP A 20 -26.45 29.50 10.41
CA ASP A 20 -26.01 30.89 10.59
C ASP A 20 -24.50 31.02 10.73
N VAL A 21 -23.76 30.16 10.01
CA VAL A 21 -22.29 30.23 9.95
C VAL A 21 -21.81 31.35 9.04
N GLU A 22 -20.66 31.93 9.35
CA GLU A 22 -20.04 33.00 8.58
C GLU A 22 -18.56 32.73 8.37
N ASN A 23 -18.07 32.96 7.15
CA ASN A 23 -16.65 32.80 6.80
C ASN A 23 -16.07 31.41 7.05
N VAL A 24 -16.89 30.39 6.94
CA VAL A 24 -16.50 28.98 7.04
C VAL A 24 -16.14 28.47 5.65
N THR A 25 -15.10 27.64 5.56
CA THR A 25 -14.60 27.08 4.31
C THR A 25 -14.79 25.56 4.24
N TYR A 26 -14.79 25.02 3.03
CA TYR A 26 -14.78 23.57 2.82
C TYR A 26 -13.54 22.94 3.46
N ASP A 27 -13.67 21.72 3.98
CA ASP A 27 -12.63 20.95 4.68
C ASP A 27 -12.10 21.61 5.96
N GLU A 28 -12.69 22.70 6.42
CA GLU A 28 -12.30 23.39 7.65
C GLU A 28 -12.59 22.51 8.87
N LEU A 29 -11.62 22.44 9.78
CA LEU A 29 -11.79 21.80 11.07
C LEU A 29 -12.67 22.63 12.00
N GLY A 30 -13.50 21.92 12.76
CA GLY A 30 -14.26 22.49 13.87
C GLY A 30 -14.10 21.67 15.15
N GLU A 31 -14.32 22.33 16.25
CA GLU A 31 -14.41 21.74 17.60
C GLU A 31 -15.84 21.89 18.12
N ILE A 32 -16.37 20.83 18.68
CA ILE A 32 -17.69 20.80 19.31
C ILE A 32 -17.48 20.60 20.81
N GLU A 33 -17.85 21.62 21.58
CA GLU A 33 -17.84 21.54 23.05
C GLU A 33 -19.20 21.01 23.53
N LEU A 34 -19.18 19.87 24.20
CA LEU A 34 -20.36 19.28 24.81
C LEU A 34 -20.72 19.95 26.13
N ALA A 35 -21.94 19.70 26.62
CA ALA A 35 -22.43 20.25 27.89
C ALA A 35 -21.59 19.84 29.12
N ASN A 36 -20.87 18.74 29.05
CA ASN A 36 -19.96 18.25 30.08
C ASN A 36 -18.53 18.80 29.97
N GLY A 37 -18.25 19.67 28.98
CA GLY A 37 -16.94 20.25 28.71
C GLY A 37 -16.03 19.37 27.85
N GLU A 38 -16.47 18.20 27.44
CA GLU A 38 -15.75 17.34 26.49
C GLU A 38 -15.72 18.03 25.12
N THR A 39 -14.58 17.98 24.44
CA THR A 39 -14.42 18.52 23.10
C THR A 39 -14.32 17.40 22.07
N ARG A 40 -15.05 17.52 20.98
CA ARG A 40 -14.99 16.63 19.82
C ARG A 40 -14.62 17.38 18.58
N ARG A 41 -14.10 16.70 17.61
CA ARG A 41 -13.69 17.29 16.33
C ARG A 41 -14.71 17.03 15.24
N CYS A 42 -14.81 17.97 14.32
CA CYS A 42 -15.61 17.82 13.11
C CYS A 42 -14.89 18.50 11.92
N LYS A 43 -15.37 18.20 10.74
CA LYS A 43 -14.89 18.78 9.48
C LYS A 43 -16.05 19.26 8.64
N VAL A 44 -15.92 20.44 8.03
CA VAL A 44 -16.92 20.97 7.11
C VAL A 44 -16.90 20.16 5.82
N LEU A 45 -18.05 19.59 5.45
CA LEU A 45 -18.23 18.85 4.20
C LEU A 45 -18.86 19.71 3.10
N GLU A 46 -19.87 20.48 3.48
CA GLU A 46 -20.68 21.24 2.54
C GLU A 46 -21.15 22.56 3.16
N ILE A 47 -21.25 23.58 2.33
CA ILE A 47 -21.74 24.88 2.71
C ILE A 47 -22.84 25.25 1.75
N ASP A 48 -24.07 25.47 2.29
CA ASP A 48 -25.23 25.97 1.57
C ASP A 48 -25.67 27.29 2.20
N GLY A 49 -25.31 28.39 1.55
CA GLY A 49 -25.57 29.73 2.05
C GLY A 49 -24.93 30.00 3.41
N LYS A 50 -25.73 30.05 4.47
CA LYS A 50 -25.26 30.17 5.86
C LYS A 50 -25.35 28.88 6.66
N ASN A 51 -25.54 27.75 5.99
CA ASN A 51 -25.60 26.46 6.64
C ASN A 51 -24.30 25.68 6.34
N ALA A 52 -23.72 25.05 7.33
CA ALA A 52 -22.58 24.15 7.18
C ALA A 52 -23.01 22.73 7.58
N LEU A 53 -22.88 21.79 6.66
CA LEU A 53 -22.92 20.37 6.96
C LEU A 53 -21.53 19.92 7.39
N VAL A 54 -21.42 19.43 8.62
CA VAL A 54 -20.15 18.96 9.18
C VAL A 54 -20.20 17.47 9.46
N GLN A 55 -19.06 16.85 9.35
CA GLN A 55 -18.80 15.45 9.65
C GLN A 55 -18.09 15.35 10.98
N LEU A 56 -18.61 14.50 11.87
CA LEU A 56 -18.02 14.23 13.18
C LEU A 56 -16.91 13.21 13.04
N PHE A 57 -15.82 13.40 13.76
CA PHE A 57 -14.74 12.39 13.88
C PHE A 57 -15.03 11.36 14.96
N GLU A 58 -15.73 11.76 16.00
CA GLU A 58 -16.11 10.89 17.11
C GLU A 58 -17.63 10.66 17.12
N SER A 59 -18.10 9.83 18.06
CA SER A 59 -19.54 9.54 18.21
C SER A 59 -20.38 10.81 18.41
N SER A 60 -21.56 10.83 17.84
CA SER A 60 -22.55 11.90 18.08
C SER A 60 -23.26 11.83 19.44
N THR A 61 -22.99 10.76 20.23
CA THR A 61 -23.60 10.57 21.55
C THR A 61 -23.25 11.72 22.50
N GLY A 62 -24.24 12.34 23.12
CA GLY A 62 -24.04 13.46 24.06
C GLY A 62 -24.03 14.83 23.40
N ILE A 63 -24.06 14.94 22.06
CA ILE A 63 -24.28 16.23 21.40
C ILE A 63 -25.72 16.65 21.61
N ASN A 64 -25.88 17.82 22.22
CA ASN A 64 -27.17 18.41 22.52
C ASN A 64 -27.37 19.69 21.69
N LEU A 65 -28.47 19.73 20.95
CA LEU A 65 -28.78 20.87 20.05
C LEU A 65 -28.83 22.22 20.76
N SER A 66 -29.20 22.24 22.04
CA SER A 66 -29.37 23.47 22.82
C SER A 66 -28.11 23.92 23.59
N ASN A 67 -27.28 22.92 24.01
CA ASN A 67 -26.20 23.20 24.98
C ASN A 67 -24.79 22.94 24.39
N SER A 68 -24.69 22.27 23.25
CA SER A 68 -23.39 22.10 22.57
C SER A 68 -23.06 23.33 21.74
N LYS A 69 -21.77 23.60 21.62
CA LYS A 69 -21.24 24.74 20.84
C LYS A 69 -20.29 24.22 19.78
N VAL A 70 -20.26 24.88 18.63
CA VAL A 70 -19.31 24.61 17.55
C VAL A 70 -18.43 25.81 17.31
N ARG A 71 -17.14 25.57 17.16
CA ARG A 71 -16.15 26.58 16.80
C ARG A 71 -15.36 26.10 15.60
N PHE A 72 -15.35 26.86 14.52
CA PHE A 72 -14.52 26.59 13.35
C PHE A 72 -13.13 27.22 13.52
N LEU A 73 -12.10 26.51 13.08
CA LEU A 73 -10.70 26.83 13.41
C LEU A 73 -10.02 27.69 12.34
N GLY A 74 -10.64 27.90 11.19
CA GLY A 74 -10.07 28.66 10.07
C GLY A 74 -8.94 27.93 9.36
N ARG A 75 -8.84 26.62 9.53
CA ARG A 75 -7.80 25.78 8.90
C ARG A 75 -8.34 24.38 8.61
N SER A 76 -7.74 23.73 7.62
CA SER A 76 -7.98 22.30 7.33
C SER A 76 -7.30 21.40 8.36
N MET A 77 -7.46 20.09 8.18
CA MET A 77 -6.73 19.12 8.99
C MET A 77 -5.26 19.10 8.61
N GLU A 78 -4.40 19.29 9.60
CA GLU A 78 -2.96 19.34 9.45
C GLU A 78 -2.28 18.27 10.29
N LEU A 79 -1.15 17.76 9.79
CA LEU A 79 -0.20 16.94 10.56
C LEU A 79 1.02 17.78 10.91
N GLY A 80 1.41 17.75 12.17
CA GLY A 80 2.73 18.25 12.60
C GLY A 80 3.78 17.22 12.22
N VAL A 81 4.74 17.59 11.36
CA VAL A 81 5.77 16.72 10.84
C VAL A 81 7.15 17.06 11.40
N SER A 82 7.95 16.03 11.65
CA SER A 82 9.33 16.09 12.15
C SER A 82 10.03 14.77 11.85
N GLU A 83 11.36 14.75 11.79
CA GLU A 83 12.14 13.50 11.77
C GLU A 83 11.91 12.64 13.02
N ASP A 84 11.54 13.25 14.14
CA ASP A 84 11.21 12.56 15.40
C ASP A 84 9.99 11.63 15.29
N MET A 85 9.28 11.64 14.17
CA MET A 85 8.22 10.67 13.87
C MET A 85 8.77 9.25 13.58
N LEU A 86 10.03 9.14 13.17
CA LEU A 86 10.68 7.84 12.97
C LEU A 86 10.75 7.07 14.31
N GLY A 87 10.45 5.80 14.27
CA GLY A 87 10.40 4.96 15.47
C GLY A 87 9.08 5.04 16.25
N ARG A 88 8.13 5.86 15.83
CA ARG A 88 6.93 6.16 16.58
C ARG A 88 5.67 5.52 15.99
N VAL A 89 4.70 5.29 16.88
CA VAL A 89 3.38 4.73 16.54
C VAL A 89 2.30 5.78 16.84
N PHE A 90 1.45 6.02 15.84
CA PHE A 90 0.38 7.01 15.88
C PHE A 90 -0.98 6.36 15.65
N ASP A 91 -2.04 6.98 16.16
CA ASP A 91 -3.41 6.69 15.75
C ASP A 91 -3.69 7.20 14.32
N GLY A 92 -4.88 6.97 13.81
CA GLY A 92 -5.28 7.41 12.47
C GLY A 92 -5.36 8.92 12.28
N LEU A 93 -5.30 9.69 13.35
CA LEU A 93 -5.31 11.15 13.36
C LEU A 93 -3.94 11.79 13.65
N GLY A 94 -2.90 10.94 13.77
CA GLY A 94 -1.54 11.41 14.00
C GLY A 94 -1.20 11.73 15.45
N ASN A 95 -1.97 11.26 16.42
CA ASN A 95 -1.61 11.36 17.83
C ASN A 95 -0.73 10.15 18.23
N PRO A 96 0.37 10.35 18.97
CA PRO A 96 1.19 9.24 19.48
C PRO A 96 0.37 8.30 20.38
N ILE A 97 0.53 6.99 20.19
CA ILE A 97 -0.11 5.93 21.00
C ILE A 97 0.90 4.95 21.59
N ASP A 98 2.17 5.28 21.56
CA ASP A 98 3.30 4.46 22.00
C ASP A 98 3.87 4.87 23.38
N ASP A 99 3.09 5.61 24.17
CA ASP A 99 3.48 6.17 25.48
C ASP A 99 4.72 7.11 25.42
N GLY A 100 5.15 7.46 24.22
CA GLY A 100 6.24 8.40 24.00
C GLY A 100 5.80 9.87 24.14
N PRO A 101 6.76 10.80 24.22
CA PRO A 101 6.46 12.22 24.28
C PRO A 101 5.75 12.73 23.03
N ALA A 102 5.00 13.82 23.15
CA ALA A 102 4.43 14.51 22.00
C ALA A 102 5.53 14.94 21.04
N ILE A 103 5.27 14.78 19.73
CA ILE A 103 6.18 15.24 18.69
C ILE A 103 6.17 16.76 18.64
N LEU A 104 7.34 17.38 18.71
CA LEU A 104 7.49 18.80 18.42
C LEU A 104 7.60 19.00 16.91
N PRO A 105 6.57 19.55 16.26
CA PRO A 105 6.57 19.66 14.81
C PRO A 105 7.58 20.70 14.34
N GLU A 106 8.41 20.35 13.37
CA GLU A 106 9.20 21.32 12.62
C GLU A 106 8.32 22.15 11.70
N GLU A 107 7.28 21.54 11.17
CA GLU A 107 6.32 22.15 10.26
C GLU A 107 4.92 21.52 10.45
N ARG A 108 3.88 22.27 10.08
CA ARG A 108 2.50 21.76 9.97
C ARG A 108 2.08 21.76 8.52
N ARG A 109 1.55 20.64 8.04
CA ARG A 109 1.13 20.44 6.65
C ARG A 109 -0.30 19.96 6.56
N ASP A 110 -1.02 20.53 5.60
CA ASP A 110 -2.36 20.04 5.21
C ASP A 110 -2.26 18.59 4.75
N ILE A 111 -3.07 17.71 5.33
CA ILE A 111 -3.05 16.27 5.01
C ILE A 111 -3.63 15.93 3.63
N ASN A 112 -4.45 16.82 3.05
CA ASN A 112 -4.99 16.58 1.72
C ASN A 112 -3.88 16.53 0.67
N GLY A 113 -2.79 17.28 0.89
CA GLY A 113 -1.67 17.30 -0.02
C GLY A 113 -2.03 17.76 -1.43
N VAL A 114 -1.11 17.64 -2.33
CA VAL A 114 -1.32 17.93 -3.75
C VAL A 114 -0.69 16.81 -4.59
N PRO A 115 -1.39 16.24 -5.58
CA PRO A 115 -0.79 15.31 -6.52
C PRO A 115 0.45 15.92 -7.15
N MET A 116 1.51 15.11 -7.29
CA MET A 116 2.76 15.60 -7.85
C MET A 116 2.56 16.05 -9.29
N ASN A 117 2.98 17.28 -9.60
CA ASN A 117 2.90 17.82 -10.95
C ASN A 117 3.68 16.91 -11.94
N PRO A 118 3.04 16.44 -13.02
CA PRO A 118 3.69 15.59 -14.01
C PRO A 118 5.00 16.17 -14.57
N ALA A 119 5.09 17.48 -14.77
CA ALA A 119 6.29 18.16 -15.24
C ALA A 119 7.44 18.14 -14.24
N ALA A 120 7.14 18.01 -12.95
CA ALA A 120 8.15 17.93 -11.88
C ALA A 120 8.59 16.48 -11.60
N ARG A 121 7.99 15.47 -12.22
CA ARG A 121 8.34 14.07 -12.02
C ARG A 121 9.65 13.67 -12.68
N ASN A 122 10.42 12.85 -11.98
CA ASN A 122 11.48 12.06 -12.56
C ASN A 122 10.99 10.64 -12.87
N TYR A 123 11.51 10.05 -13.95
CA TYR A 123 11.20 8.65 -14.27
C TYR A 123 11.79 7.70 -13.22
N PRO A 124 11.03 6.70 -12.78
CA PRO A 124 11.54 5.61 -11.95
C PRO A 124 12.64 4.83 -12.68
N SER A 125 13.77 4.60 -12.02
CA SER A 125 14.93 3.94 -12.65
C SER A 125 15.84 3.18 -11.70
N GLU A 126 15.58 3.21 -10.39
CA GLU A 126 16.40 2.54 -9.37
C GLU A 126 15.63 1.36 -8.77
N PHE A 127 16.35 0.25 -8.57
CA PHE A 127 15.83 -0.96 -7.97
C PHE A 127 15.58 -0.78 -6.47
N ILE A 128 14.41 -1.22 -6.01
CA ILE A 128 14.12 -1.43 -4.60
C ILE A 128 14.12 -2.93 -4.35
N GLU A 129 15.03 -3.39 -3.50
CA GLU A 129 15.12 -4.78 -3.08
C GLU A 129 14.11 -5.02 -1.95
N THR A 130 13.13 -5.89 -2.19
CA THR A 130 12.14 -6.27 -1.18
C THR A 130 12.55 -7.50 -0.39
N GLY A 131 13.57 -8.21 -0.84
CA GLY A 131 14.05 -9.47 -0.28
C GLY A 131 13.14 -10.66 -0.61
N ILE A 132 12.19 -10.47 -1.55
CA ILE A 132 11.22 -11.48 -1.97
C ILE A 132 11.44 -11.83 -3.43
N SER A 133 11.92 -13.07 -3.70
CA SER A 133 12.32 -13.50 -5.03
C SER A 133 11.22 -13.34 -6.09
N ALA A 134 9.96 -13.62 -5.76
CA ALA A 134 8.84 -13.49 -6.69
C ALA A 134 8.56 -12.03 -7.08
N ILE A 135 8.93 -11.06 -6.25
CA ILE A 135 8.84 -9.63 -6.54
C ILE A 135 10.13 -9.18 -7.22
N ASP A 136 11.26 -9.31 -6.56
CA ASP A 136 12.54 -8.76 -7.02
C ASP A 136 13.00 -9.35 -8.35
N GLY A 137 12.81 -10.65 -8.54
CA GLY A 137 13.23 -11.35 -9.73
C GLY A 137 12.29 -11.27 -10.94
N LEU A 138 10.98 -11.13 -10.73
CA LEU A 138 9.98 -11.23 -11.80
C LEU A 138 9.07 -10.02 -11.95
N ASN A 139 8.80 -9.31 -10.85
CA ASN A 139 7.89 -8.18 -10.79
C ASN A 139 8.54 -6.99 -10.06
N THR A 140 9.75 -6.71 -10.42
CA THR A 140 10.66 -5.76 -9.76
C THR A 140 10.02 -4.44 -9.40
N LEU A 141 10.15 -4.05 -8.13
CA LEU A 141 9.74 -2.76 -7.62
C LEU A 141 10.79 -1.70 -7.95
N VAL A 142 10.33 -0.58 -8.48
CA VAL A 142 11.21 0.53 -8.88
C VAL A 142 10.94 1.75 -8.02
N ARG A 143 11.99 2.45 -7.62
CA ARG A 143 11.92 3.63 -6.77
C ARG A 143 11.01 4.72 -7.35
N GLY A 144 9.99 5.13 -6.61
CA GLY A 144 8.96 6.08 -7.03
C GLY A 144 7.76 5.45 -7.74
N GLN A 145 7.69 4.12 -7.80
CA GLN A 145 6.56 3.36 -8.38
C GLN A 145 5.42 3.18 -7.38
N LYS A 146 4.22 3.01 -7.92
CA LYS A 146 3.03 2.54 -7.21
C LYS A 146 2.75 1.10 -7.65
N LEU A 147 3.05 0.12 -6.81
CA LEU A 147 2.87 -1.30 -7.10
C LEU A 147 1.96 -1.95 -6.05
N PRO A 148 0.65 -2.08 -6.32
CA PRO A 148 -0.29 -2.62 -5.36
C PRO A 148 -0.16 -4.15 -5.22
N ILE A 149 -0.57 -4.64 -4.04
CA ILE A 149 -0.77 -6.06 -3.76
C ILE A 149 -2.26 -6.34 -3.69
N PHE A 150 -2.73 -7.21 -4.56
CA PHE A 150 -4.09 -7.70 -4.58
C PHE A 150 -4.17 -9.00 -3.78
N SER A 151 -4.72 -8.91 -2.58
CA SER A 151 -4.98 -10.02 -1.69
C SER A 151 -6.44 -10.47 -1.76
N ALA A 152 -6.79 -11.45 -0.97
CA ALA A 152 -8.15 -11.90 -0.77
C ALA A 152 -8.38 -12.26 0.70
N SER A 153 -9.62 -12.34 1.14
CA SER A 153 -9.95 -12.64 2.54
C SER A 153 -9.26 -13.92 3.03
N GLY A 154 -8.59 -13.83 4.17
CA GLY A 154 -7.87 -14.94 4.80
C GLY A 154 -6.51 -15.28 4.16
N LEU A 155 -6.04 -14.51 3.17
CA LEU A 155 -4.68 -14.65 2.66
C LEU A 155 -3.68 -13.81 3.49
N PRO A 156 -2.41 -14.21 3.57
CA PRO A 156 -1.43 -13.66 4.51
C PRO A 156 -0.80 -12.34 4.02
N HIS A 157 -1.61 -11.36 3.63
CA HIS A 157 -1.11 -10.06 3.17
C HIS A 157 -0.45 -9.25 4.30
N ALA A 158 -0.91 -9.40 5.55
CA ALA A 158 -0.29 -8.75 6.69
C ALA A 158 1.15 -9.21 6.91
N GLN A 159 1.39 -10.54 6.83
CA GLN A 159 2.73 -11.11 6.95
C GLN A 159 3.65 -10.64 5.82
N LEU A 160 3.13 -10.58 4.58
CA LEU A 160 3.87 -10.07 3.43
C LEU A 160 4.20 -8.58 3.57
N ALA A 161 3.23 -7.77 4.02
CA ALA A 161 3.44 -6.35 4.27
C ALA A 161 4.51 -6.10 5.33
N ALA A 162 4.44 -6.83 6.45
CA ALA A 162 5.45 -6.75 7.51
C ALA A 162 6.83 -7.18 7.02
N GLN A 163 6.92 -8.25 6.22
CA GLN A 163 8.17 -8.72 5.64
C GLN A 163 8.80 -7.65 4.74
N ILE A 164 8.05 -7.06 3.82
CA ILE A 164 8.53 -5.99 2.94
C ILE A 164 9.00 -4.79 3.76
N ALA A 165 8.21 -4.35 4.74
CA ALA A 165 8.56 -3.21 5.60
C ALA A 165 9.87 -3.42 6.36
N ARG A 166 10.11 -4.64 6.86
CA ARG A 166 11.33 -4.97 7.62
C ARG A 166 12.59 -4.98 6.76
N GLN A 167 12.51 -5.51 5.55
CA GLN A 167 13.70 -5.86 4.76
C GLN A 167 13.89 -5.03 3.48
N ALA A 168 12.91 -4.22 3.06
CA ALA A 168 13.05 -3.38 1.88
C ALA A 168 14.18 -2.36 2.01
N LYS A 169 14.94 -2.18 0.94
CA LYS A 169 16.09 -1.26 0.88
C LYS A 169 16.39 -0.79 -0.55
N VAL A 170 17.13 0.30 -0.65
CA VAL A 170 17.76 0.75 -1.90
C VAL A 170 19.26 0.46 -1.80
N LYS A 171 19.80 -0.32 -2.70
CA LYS A 171 21.20 -0.77 -2.68
C LYS A 171 22.18 0.40 -2.50
N GLY A 172 22.98 0.35 -1.44
CA GLY A 172 23.97 1.39 -1.12
C GLY A 172 23.43 2.68 -0.52
N LYS A 173 22.15 2.72 -0.10
CA LYS A 173 21.49 3.90 0.47
C LYS A 173 20.68 3.58 1.74
N ASP A 174 21.11 2.62 2.52
CA ASP A 174 20.36 2.11 3.68
C ASP A 174 20.07 3.17 4.74
N GLU A 175 21.02 4.09 4.99
CA GLU A 175 20.86 5.17 5.99
C GLU A 175 19.80 6.21 5.62
N GLN A 176 19.42 6.29 4.34
CA GLN A 176 18.41 7.23 3.83
C GLN A 176 17.07 6.56 3.55
N PHE A 177 16.90 5.30 3.93
CA PHE A 177 15.67 4.55 3.68
C PHE A 177 14.74 4.57 4.90
N ALA A 178 13.50 4.96 4.68
CA ALA A 178 12.46 4.96 5.71
C ALA A 178 11.19 4.28 5.20
N VAL A 179 10.39 3.78 6.13
CA VAL A 179 9.08 3.18 5.86
C VAL A 179 8.01 4.02 6.54
N VAL A 180 6.95 4.34 5.83
CA VAL A 180 5.72 4.86 6.42
C VAL A 180 4.63 3.83 6.21
N PHE A 181 4.13 3.29 7.30
CA PHE A 181 3.15 2.21 7.30
C PHE A 181 1.82 2.71 7.84
N ALA A 182 0.76 2.60 7.06
CA ALA A 182 -0.58 2.94 7.49
C ALA A 182 -1.49 1.71 7.43
N ALA A 183 -2.02 1.32 8.58
CA ALA A 183 -2.98 0.24 8.73
C ALA A 183 -4.37 0.80 8.99
N MET A 184 -5.32 0.48 8.11
CA MET A 184 -6.66 1.06 8.10
C MET A 184 -7.72 0.00 8.35
N GLY A 185 -8.50 0.16 9.43
CA GLY A 185 -9.60 -0.73 9.77
C GLY A 185 -9.17 -2.16 10.12
N ILE A 186 -7.99 -2.30 10.72
CA ILE A 186 -7.42 -3.60 11.11
C ILE A 186 -7.90 -4.02 12.49
N THR A 187 -7.75 -5.30 12.81
CA THR A 187 -8.05 -5.82 14.16
C THR A 187 -6.95 -5.41 15.15
N PHE A 188 -7.26 -5.52 16.43
CA PHE A 188 -6.29 -5.28 17.49
C PHE A 188 -5.11 -6.26 17.44
N GLU A 189 -5.39 -7.52 17.09
CA GLU A 189 -4.37 -8.55 16.93
C GLU A 189 -3.41 -8.25 15.78
N GLU A 190 -3.93 -7.75 14.64
CA GLU A 190 -3.10 -7.34 13.52
C GLU A 190 -2.25 -6.11 13.87
N ALA A 191 -2.81 -5.14 14.61
CA ALA A 191 -2.07 -3.97 15.07
C ALA A 191 -0.89 -4.37 15.96
N ASN A 192 -1.14 -5.24 16.95
CA ASN A 192 -0.06 -5.76 17.80
C ASN A 192 0.97 -6.56 17.00
N TYR A 193 0.53 -7.38 16.05
CA TYR A 193 1.43 -8.12 15.18
C TYR A 193 2.42 -7.19 14.44
N PHE A 194 1.96 -6.09 13.88
CA PHE A 194 2.84 -5.14 13.20
C PHE A 194 3.81 -4.47 14.18
N ILE A 195 3.31 -3.97 15.32
CA ILE A 195 4.12 -3.29 16.32
C ILE A 195 5.21 -4.23 16.85
N ASP A 196 4.84 -5.44 17.25
CA ASP A 196 5.77 -6.42 17.82
C ASP A 196 6.78 -6.87 16.76
N SER A 197 6.33 -7.19 15.55
CA SER A 197 7.21 -7.57 14.44
C SER A 197 8.27 -6.51 14.11
N PHE A 198 7.89 -5.24 14.15
CA PHE A 198 8.83 -4.15 13.86
C PHE A 198 9.77 -3.89 15.04
N LYS A 199 9.30 -4.00 16.29
CA LYS A 199 10.13 -3.86 17.49
C LYS A 199 11.14 -4.99 17.61
N GLU A 200 10.72 -6.24 17.47
CA GLU A 200 11.57 -7.43 17.58
C GLU A 200 12.71 -7.45 16.57
N THR A 201 12.46 -6.91 15.38
CA THR A 201 13.45 -6.89 14.28
C THR A 201 14.27 -5.61 14.20
N GLY A 202 13.96 -4.60 15.02
CA GLY A 202 14.57 -3.27 14.96
C GLY A 202 14.10 -2.42 13.77
N ALA A 203 13.19 -2.92 12.95
CA ALA A 203 12.67 -2.17 11.81
C ALA A 203 11.84 -0.94 12.24
N ILE A 204 11.38 -0.92 13.49
CA ILE A 204 10.64 0.22 14.04
C ILE A 204 11.45 1.52 13.94
N ASP A 205 12.74 1.49 14.14
CA ASP A 205 13.60 2.70 14.21
C ASP A 205 13.59 3.53 12.92
N ARG A 206 13.29 2.89 11.78
CA ARG A 206 13.15 3.53 10.46
C ARG A 206 11.71 3.62 9.97
N THR A 207 10.73 3.32 10.83
CA THR A 207 9.31 3.24 10.46
C THR A 207 8.50 4.28 11.20
N VAL A 208 7.61 4.95 10.46
CA VAL A 208 6.49 5.73 11.03
C VAL A 208 5.24 4.88 10.85
N LEU A 209 4.57 4.52 11.94
CA LEU A 209 3.42 3.62 11.92
C LEU A 209 2.15 4.38 12.32
N PHE A 210 1.15 4.40 11.41
CA PHE A 210 -0.20 4.90 11.67
C PHE A 210 -1.17 3.74 11.76
N ILE A 211 -1.97 3.70 12.82
CA ILE A 211 -2.92 2.61 13.09
C ILE A 211 -4.31 3.18 13.27
N ASN A 212 -5.24 2.71 12.44
CA ASN A 212 -6.68 2.88 12.63
C ASN A 212 -7.30 1.49 12.80
N LEU A 213 -7.97 1.29 13.93
CA LEU A 213 -8.59 0.01 14.26
C LEU A 213 -9.97 -0.14 13.59
N ALA A 214 -10.46 -1.37 13.53
CA ALA A 214 -11.76 -1.68 12.92
C ALA A 214 -12.95 -1.00 13.64
N ASN A 215 -12.83 -0.75 14.94
CA ASN A 215 -13.82 -0.06 15.76
C ASN A 215 -13.66 1.46 15.79
N ASP A 216 -12.61 2.01 15.20
CA ASP A 216 -12.44 3.45 15.07
C ASP A 216 -13.38 4.04 14.01
N PRO A 217 -13.73 5.32 14.11
CA PRO A 217 -14.65 5.97 13.18
C PRO A 217 -14.20 5.91 11.73
N ALA A 218 -15.15 5.77 10.79
CA ALA A 218 -14.88 5.73 9.35
C ALA A 218 -14.16 7.01 8.84
N VAL A 219 -14.44 8.15 9.46
CA VAL A 219 -13.79 9.44 9.12
C VAL A 219 -12.31 9.43 9.42
N GLU A 220 -11.93 8.88 10.57
CA GLU A 220 -10.53 8.68 10.94
C GLU A 220 -9.82 7.76 9.94
N ARG A 221 -10.49 6.67 9.53
CA ARG A 221 -9.97 5.75 8.52
C ARG A 221 -9.68 6.43 7.19
N ILE A 222 -10.51 7.40 6.78
CA ILE A 222 -10.29 8.21 5.59
C ILE A 222 -9.09 9.17 5.75
N ALA A 223 -8.87 9.68 6.96
CA ALA A 223 -7.73 10.56 7.24
C ALA A 223 -6.39 9.81 7.34
N THR A 224 -6.38 8.59 7.83
CA THR A 224 -5.18 7.80 8.11
C THR A 224 -4.18 7.72 6.95
N PRO A 225 -4.54 7.34 5.72
CA PRO A 225 -3.58 7.29 4.62
C PRO A 225 -3.09 8.67 4.20
N LYS A 226 -3.89 9.71 4.39
CA LYS A 226 -3.50 11.10 4.11
C LYS A 226 -2.45 11.60 5.12
N MET A 227 -2.61 11.24 6.41
CA MET A 227 -1.60 11.48 7.45
C MET A 227 -0.27 10.80 7.08
N ALA A 228 -0.34 9.51 6.73
CA ALA A 228 0.84 8.74 6.35
C ALA A 228 1.56 9.34 5.14
N LEU A 229 0.83 9.73 4.10
CA LEU A 229 1.41 10.35 2.90
C LEU A 229 2.01 11.72 3.19
N THR A 230 1.42 12.49 4.09
CA THR A 230 1.96 13.80 4.51
C THR A 230 3.29 13.64 5.25
N ALA A 231 3.40 12.66 6.15
CA ALA A 231 4.65 12.30 6.79
C ALA A 231 5.70 11.81 5.76
N ALA A 232 5.29 10.95 4.83
CA ALA A 232 6.16 10.41 3.80
C ALA A 232 6.71 11.50 2.87
N GLU A 233 5.87 12.42 2.42
CA GLU A 233 6.30 13.56 1.57
C GLU A 233 7.29 14.46 2.29
N TYR A 234 7.09 14.72 3.57
CA TYR A 234 8.03 15.50 4.36
C TYR A 234 9.38 14.80 4.46
N LEU A 235 9.41 13.55 4.87
CA LEU A 235 10.66 12.77 4.98
C LEU A 235 11.37 12.64 3.62
N ALA A 236 10.61 12.44 2.54
CA ALA A 236 11.17 12.29 1.21
C ALA A 236 11.68 13.62 0.62
N PHE A 237 10.86 14.65 0.61
CA PHE A 237 11.13 15.85 -0.19
C PHE A 237 11.78 16.99 0.59
N GLU A 238 11.72 16.98 1.93
CA GLU A 238 12.45 17.95 2.75
C GLU A 238 13.69 17.33 3.41
N LYS A 239 13.63 16.06 3.82
CA LYS A 239 14.76 15.37 4.44
C LYS A 239 15.59 14.51 3.48
N GLY A 240 15.16 14.38 2.22
CA GLY A 240 15.89 13.66 1.18
C GLY A 240 15.86 12.14 1.30
N MET A 241 14.94 11.58 2.08
CA MET A 241 14.87 10.14 2.33
C MET A 241 14.21 9.38 1.19
N HIS A 242 14.54 8.10 1.06
CA HIS A 242 13.84 7.17 0.20
C HIS A 242 12.74 6.49 1.02
N VAL A 243 11.50 6.93 0.85
CA VAL A 243 10.38 6.50 1.66
C VAL A 243 9.55 5.45 0.92
N LEU A 244 9.40 4.27 1.54
CA LEU A 244 8.44 3.27 1.13
C LEU A 244 7.16 3.43 1.95
N VAL A 245 6.06 3.74 1.27
CA VAL A 245 4.74 3.84 1.89
C VAL A 245 3.97 2.54 1.67
N ILE A 246 3.51 1.92 2.74
CA ILE A 246 2.62 0.75 2.70
C ILE A 246 1.28 1.14 3.26
N LEU A 247 0.22 1.00 2.47
CA LEU A 247 -1.16 1.31 2.84
C LEU A 247 -1.99 0.02 2.86
N THR A 248 -2.41 -0.43 4.02
CA THR A 248 -3.22 -1.64 4.19
C THR A 248 -4.39 -1.38 5.15
N ASP A 249 -5.64 -1.68 4.88
CA ASP A 249 -6.22 -2.22 3.68
C ASP A 249 -7.01 -1.14 2.92
N ILE A 250 -6.73 -1.01 1.66
CA ILE A 250 -7.44 -0.03 0.80
C ILE A 250 -8.93 -0.38 0.65
N THR A 251 -9.29 -1.65 0.80
CA THR A 251 -10.70 -2.06 0.79
C THR A 251 -11.44 -1.48 1.98
N ASN A 252 -10.85 -1.50 3.18
CA ASN A 252 -11.43 -0.88 4.37
C ASN A 252 -11.55 0.63 4.22
N TYR A 253 -10.56 1.26 3.57
CA TYR A 253 -10.63 2.68 3.21
C TYR A 253 -11.80 2.98 2.28
N ALA A 254 -11.96 2.21 1.20
CA ALA A 254 -13.06 2.40 0.25
C ALA A 254 -14.43 2.13 0.88
N ASP A 255 -14.53 1.16 1.79
CA ASP A 255 -15.75 0.88 2.55
C ASP A 255 -16.10 2.05 3.49
N ALA A 256 -15.11 2.71 4.09
CA ALA A 256 -15.33 3.93 4.85
C ALA A 256 -15.86 5.08 3.96
N LEU A 257 -15.33 5.25 2.73
CA LEU A 257 -15.88 6.19 1.77
C LEU A 257 -17.34 5.88 1.42
N ARG A 258 -17.66 4.60 1.21
CA ARG A 258 -19.03 4.15 0.94
C ARG A 258 -19.98 4.45 2.10
N GLU A 259 -19.54 4.20 3.34
CA GLU A 259 -20.32 4.49 4.54
C GLU A 259 -20.65 5.99 4.65
N ILE A 260 -19.66 6.85 4.46
CA ILE A 260 -19.84 8.30 4.54
C ILE A 260 -20.72 8.81 3.39
N SER A 261 -20.50 8.32 2.17
CA SER A 261 -21.33 8.67 1.01
C SER A 261 -22.80 8.28 1.22
N ALA A 262 -23.05 7.10 1.78
CA ALA A 262 -24.40 6.64 2.12
C ALA A 262 -25.05 7.52 3.21
N ALA A 263 -24.30 7.90 4.24
CA ALA A 263 -24.80 8.81 5.28
C ALA A 263 -25.17 10.20 4.71
N ARG A 264 -24.44 10.67 3.70
CA ARG A 264 -24.73 11.92 2.97
C ARG A 264 -25.86 11.78 1.95
N LYS A 265 -26.41 10.58 1.77
CA LYS A 265 -27.45 10.28 0.76
C LYS A 265 -27.03 10.64 -0.67
N GLU A 266 -25.75 10.52 -0.97
CA GLU A 266 -25.20 10.70 -2.32
C GLU A 266 -25.72 9.61 -3.25
N VAL A 267 -25.81 9.92 -4.54
CA VAL A 267 -26.20 8.93 -5.55
C VAL A 267 -25.09 7.88 -5.65
N PRO A 268 -25.39 6.60 -5.35
CA PRO A 268 -24.37 5.57 -5.37
C PRO A 268 -23.91 5.26 -6.80
N GLY A 269 -22.61 5.07 -6.95
CA GLY A 269 -22.00 4.50 -8.15
C GLY A 269 -22.01 2.97 -8.15
N ARG A 270 -21.08 2.38 -8.90
CA ARG A 270 -20.96 0.93 -9.05
C ARG A 270 -20.74 0.25 -7.68
N ARG A 271 -21.55 -0.77 -7.37
CA ARG A 271 -21.54 -1.52 -6.08
C ARG A 271 -21.73 -0.65 -4.83
N GLY A 272 -22.37 0.51 -4.97
CA GLY A 272 -22.66 1.40 -3.85
C GLY A 272 -21.51 2.32 -3.42
N TYR A 273 -20.36 2.27 -4.10
CA TYR A 273 -19.26 3.20 -3.85
C TYR A 273 -19.58 4.59 -4.41
N PRO A 274 -19.01 5.67 -3.82
CA PRO A 274 -19.23 7.01 -4.35
C PRO A 274 -18.67 7.18 -5.76
N GLY A 275 -19.33 7.97 -6.58
CA GLY A 275 -18.89 8.22 -7.96
C GLY A 275 -17.49 8.86 -8.05
N TYR A 276 -17.07 9.57 -7.02
CA TYR A 276 -15.74 10.21 -6.93
C TYR A 276 -14.62 9.28 -6.40
N MET A 277 -14.89 7.99 -6.13
CA MET A 277 -13.88 7.08 -5.58
C MET A 277 -12.63 6.99 -6.47
N TYR A 278 -12.79 7.02 -7.80
CA TYR A 278 -11.65 7.03 -8.72
C TYR A 278 -10.75 8.25 -8.50
N THR A 279 -11.34 9.44 -8.47
CA THR A 279 -10.58 10.69 -8.28
C THR A 279 -9.93 10.73 -6.89
N ASP A 280 -10.61 10.25 -5.87
CA ASP A 280 -10.08 10.21 -4.50
C ASP A 280 -8.87 9.28 -4.40
N LEU A 281 -8.97 8.05 -4.91
CA LEU A 281 -7.84 7.11 -4.97
C LEU A 281 -6.71 7.65 -5.85
N ALA A 282 -7.02 8.26 -7.00
CA ALA A 282 -6.02 8.85 -7.88
C ALA A 282 -5.25 9.98 -7.19
N THR A 283 -5.95 10.88 -6.51
CA THR A 283 -5.34 11.98 -5.76
C THR A 283 -4.38 11.46 -4.68
N MET A 284 -4.75 10.40 -3.99
CA MET A 284 -3.92 9.76 -2.98
C MET A 284 -2.70 9.05 -3.60
N TYR A 285 -2.90 8.22 -4.61
CA TYR A 285 -1.82 7.44 -5.22
C TYR A 285 -0.83 8.32 -5.99
N GLU A 286 -1.30 9.40 -6.62
CA GLU A 286 -0.44 10.33 -7.37
C GLU A 286 0.46 11.23 -6.49
N ARG A 287 0.38 11.11 -5.19
CA ARG A 287 1.36 11.68 -4.25
C ARG A 287 2.69 10.92 -4.24
N ALA A 288 2.71 9.67 -4.69
CA ALA A 288 3.93 8.89 -4.85
C ALA A 288 4.73 9.32 -6.09
N GLY A 289 6.05 9.17 -6.04
CA GLY A 289 6.94 9.44 -7.16
C GLY A 289 8.29 9.98 -6.75
N ARG A 290 9.04 10.45 -7.77
CA ARG A 290 10.31 11.16 -7.63
C ARG A 290 10.15 12.56 -8.20
N GLN A 291 10.69 13.55 -7.51
CA GLN A 291 10.61 14.94 -7.92
C GLN A 291 11.97 15.42 -8.45
N ARG A 292 11.95 16.17 -9.56
CA ARG A 292 13.17 16.80 -10.12
C ARG A 292 13.79 17.76 -9.13
N GLY A 293 15.12 17.66 -8.95
CA GLY A 293 15.86 18.52 -8.01
C GLY A 293 15.72 18.13 -6.53
N LYS A 294 15.06 17.01 -6.22
CA LYS A 294 14.99 16.40 -4.89
C LYS A 294 15.61 15.00 -4.93
N ASP A 295 16.42 14.67 -3.94
CA ASP A 295 17.07 13.35 -3.84
C ASP A 295 16.12 12.28 -3.35
N GLY A 296 15.17 12.64 -2.48
CA GLY A 296 14.19 11.75 -1.90
C GLY A 296 13.15 11.23 -2.88
N SER A 297 12.40 10.23 -2.44
CA SER A 297 11.36 9.59 -3.24
C SER A 297 10.28 9.00 -2.36
N VAL A 298 9.06 8.93 -2.89
CA VAL A 298 7.94 8.19 -2.29
C VAL A 298 7.59 7.04 -3.22
N THR A 299 7.85 5.81 -2.77
CA THR A 299 7.43 4.56 -3.44
C THR A 299 6.25 4.01 -2.66
N MET A 300 5.23 3.50 -3.32
CA MET A 300 3.98 3.12 -2.66
C MET A 300 3.58 1.68 -2.98
N ILE A 301 3.20 0.95 -1.94
CA ILE A 301 2.58 -0.38 -2.02
C ILE A 301 1.19 -0.30 -1.37
N PRO A 302 0.15 0.03 -2.15
CA PRO A 302 -1.21 -0.13 -1.69
C PRO A 302 -1.56 -1.62 -1.60
N ILE A 303 -2.11 -2.06 -0.49
CA ILE A 303 -2.57 -3.45 -0.31
C ILE A 303 -4.09 -3.42 -0.19
N LEU A 304 -4.76 -4.24 -0.97
CA LEU A 304 -6.20 -4.37 -0.95
C LEU A 304 -6.63 -5.83 -0.86
N THR A 305 -7.76 -6.05 -0.23
CA THR A 305 -8.44 -7.35 -0.20
C THR A 305 -9.56 -7.34 -1.24
N MET A 306 -9.46 -8.22 -2.24
CA MET A 306 -10.49 -8.34 -3.28
C MET A 306 -11.75 -8.99 -2.69
N PRO A 307 -12.90 -8.30 -2.66
CA PRO A 307 -14.14 -8.93 -2.28
C PRO A 307 -14.49 -10.09 -3.22
N GLU A 308 -14.84 -11.25 -2.66
CA GLU A 308 -15.20 -12.46 -3.40
C GLU A 308 -14.09 -12.97 -4.36
N ASP A 309 -12.83 -12.63 -4.10
CA ASP A 309 -11.67 -12.90 -4.98
C ASP A 309 -11.85 -12.30 -6.41
N ASP A 310 -12.73 -11.30 -6.56
CA ASP A 310 -13.13 -10.70 -7.85
C ASP A 310 -12.21 -9.53 -8.24
N LYS A 311 -11.33 -9.77 -9.22
CA LYS A 311 -10.44 -8.74 -9.79
C LYS A 311 -11.17 -7.62 -10.52
N THR A 312 -12.44 -7.85 -10.92
CA THR A 312 -13.27 -6.85 -11.62
C THR A 312 -14.09 -5.99 -10.67
N HIS A 313 -13.96 -6.22 -9.35
CA HIS A 313 -14.56 -5.36 -8.34
C HIS A 313 -14.00 -3.92 -8.45
N PRO A 314 -14.80 -2.87 -8.19
CA PRO A 314 -14.35 -1.49 -8.36
C PRO A 314 -13.02 -1.13 -7.71
N ILE A 315 -12.72 -1.68 -6.53
CA ILE A 315 -11.49 -1.35 -5.79
C ILE A 315 -10.23 -1.85 -6.51
N PRO A 316 -10.06 -3.15 -6.82
CA PRO A 316 -8.90 -3.62 -7.58
C PRO A 316 -8.87 -3.07 -9.01
N ASP A 317 -10.03 -2.93 -9.66
CA ASP A 317 -10.14 -2.42 -11.02
C ASP A 317 -9.60 -0.98 -11.11
N LEU A 318 -10.08 -0.07 -10.28
CA LEU A 318 -9.62 1.32 -10.24
C LEU A 318 -8.15 1.42 -9.81
N THR A 319 -7.74 0.67 -8.80
CA THR A 319 -6.35 0.65 -8.33
C THR A 319 -5.41 0.20 -9.44
N GLY A 320 -5.76 -0.84 -10.20
CA GLY A 320 -4.98 -1.33 -11.34
C GLY A 320 -4.85 -0.32 -12.48
N TYR A 321 -5.86 0.53 -12.69
CA TYR A 321 -5.81 1.62 -13.69
C TYR A 321 -4.87 2.75 -13.28
N ILE A 322 -4.88 3.13 -12.01
CA ILE A 322 -4.12 4.30 -11.53
C ILE A 322 -2.64 3.95 -11.33
N THR A 323 -2.33 2.71 -10.98
CA THR A 323 -0.99 2.28 -10.58
C THR A 323 -0.22 1.63 -11.71
N GLU A 324 1.07 1.32 -11.49
CA GLU A 324 1.97 0.77 -12.51
C GLU A 324 2.15 -0.75 -12.39
N GLY A 325 1.06 -1.47 -12.15
CA GLY A 325 1.04 -2.95 -12.11
C GLY A 325 0.23 -3.50 -10.95
N GLN A 326 0.46 -4.76 -10.62
CA GLN A 326 -0.11 -5.44 -9.46
C GLN A 326 0.66 -6.72 -9.12
N ILE A 327 0.75 -7.03 -7.84
CA ILE A 327 1.17 -8.33 -7.31
C ILE A 327 -0.09 -9.04 -6.83
N ILE A 328 -0.31 -10.27 -7.25
CA ILE A 328 -1.54 -11.01 -6.92
C ILE A 328 -1.20 -12.18 -6.01
N LEU A 329 -1.91 -12.28 -4.88
CA LEU A 329 -1.85 -13.44 -4.00
C LEU A 329 -2.86 -14.50 -4.44
N SER A 330 -2.45 -15.76 -4.43
CA SER A 330 -3.24 -16.91 -4.87
C SER A 330 -3.69 -17.78 -3.71
N ARG A 331 -5.00 -18.02 -3.65
CA ARG A 331 -5.60 -18.97 -2.71
C ARG A 331 -5.17 -20.41 -3.01
N GLU A 332 -4.94 -20.76 -4.28
CA GLU A 332 -4.44 -22.07 -4.68
C GLU A 332 -3.04 -22.31 -4.12
N LEU A 333 -2.11 -21.36 -4.35
CA LEU A 333 -0.74 -21.45 -3.83
C LEU A 333 -0.71 -21.46 -2.30
N TYR A 334 -1.57 -20.67 -1.66
CA TYR A 334 -1.69 -20.68 -0.20
C TYR A 334 -2.09 -22.05 0.34
N ARG A 335 -3.09 -22.71 -0.28
CA ARG A 335 -3.50 -24.08 0.09
C ARG A 335 -2.42 -25.13 -0.14
N LYS A 336 -1.49 -24.89 -1.08
CA LYS A 336 -0.30 -25.71 -1.31
C LYS A 336 0.83 -25.46 -0.30
N GLY A 337 0.65 -24.51 0.63
CA GLY A 337 1.68 -24.13 1.61
C GLY A 337 2.80 -23.26 1.06
N ILE A 338 2.61 -22.62 -0.09
CA ILE A 338 3.58 -21.67 -0.67
C ILE A 338 3.49 -20.34 0.10
N GLN A 339 4.62 -19.85 0.58
CA GLN A 339 4.71 -18.66 1.43
C GLN A 339 5.89 -17.75 1.02
N PRO A 340 5.60 -16.48 0.60
CA PRO A 340 4.29 -15.89 0.32
C PRO A 340 3.64 -16.51 -0.93
N PRO A 341 2.29 -16.58 -0.99
CA PRO A 341 1.59 -17.25 -2.08
C PRO A 341 1.40 -16.32 -3.31
N ILE A 342 2.49 -15.77 -3.83
CA ILE A 342 2.47 -14.84 -4.96
C ILE A 342 2.28 -15.61 -6.26
N ASP A 343 1.20 -15.32 -6.97
CA ASP A 343 0.97 -15.82 -8.32
C ASP A 343 1.66 -14.93 -9.34
N VAL A 344 2.79 -15.39 -9.86
CA VAL A 344 3.65 -14.58 -10.73
C VAL A 344 3.10 -14.40 -12.14
N LEU A 345 2.20 -15.29 -12.62
CA LEU A 345 1.68 -15.23 -14.00
C LEU A 345 0.72 -14.03 -14.21
N PRO A 346 -0.28 -13.79 -13.34
CA PRO A 346 -1.14 -12.62 -13.44
C PRO A 346 -0.54 -11.37 -12.79
N SER A 347 0.57 -11.48 -12.10
CA SER A 347 1.29 -10.35 -11.52
C SER A 347 2.10 -9.60 -12.59
N LEU A 348 2.18 -8.29 -12.47
CA LEU A 348 2.85 -7.43 -13.43
C LEU A 348 3.42 -6.19 -12.74
N SER A 349 4.68 -5.88 -12.99
CA SER A 349 5.25 -4.55 -12.77
C SER A 349 5.56 -3.93 -14.13
N ARG A 350 4.86 -2.83 -14.48
CA ARG A 350 5.03 -2.17 -15.77
C ARG A 350 6.37 -1.42 -15.89
N LEU A 351 7.03 -1.16 -14.77
CA LEU A 351 8.29 -0.43 -14.72
C LEU A 351 9.50 -1.33 -14.46
N LYS A 352 9.32 -2.64 -14.36
CA LYS A 352 10.37 -3.60 -14.00
C LYS A 352 11.66 -3.44 -14.81
N ASP A 353 11.53 -3.28 -16.13
CA ASP A 353 12.68 -3.15 -17.04
C ASP A 353 13.53 -1.89 -16.77
N LYS A 354 12.97 -0.89 -16.07
CA LYS A 354 13.68 0.33 -15.69
C LYS A 354 14.58 0.14 -14.46
N GLY A 355 14.28 -0.87 -13.64
CA GLY A 355 14.98 -1.15 -12.38
C GLY A 355 16.02 -2.26 -12.46
N ILE A 356 16.15 -2.98 -13.58
CA ILE A 356 16.99 -4.17 -13.70
C ILE A 356 18.13 -4.00 -14.70
N GLY A 357 19.10 -4.91 -14.64
CA GLY A 357 20.23 -4.98 -15.57
C GLY A 357 21.54 -4.48 -14.97
N GLU A 358 22.53 -4.29 -15.84
CA GLU A 358 23.89 -3.89 -15.46
C GLU A 358 23.90 -2.56 -14.68
N GLY A 359 24.62 -2.54 -13.57
CA GLY A 359 24.72 -1.38 -12.68
C GLY A 359 23.52 -1.18 -11.73
N LYS A 360 22.47 -2.01 -11.82
CA LYS A 360 21.28 -1.95 -10.96
C LYS A 360 21.08 -3.27 -10.19
N THR A 361 20.93 -4.35 -10.93
CA THR A 361 20.84 -5.71 -10.41
C THR A 361 21.99 -6.55 -11.00
N ARG A 362 21.69 -7.59 -11.76
CA ARG A 362 22.68 -8.40 -12.46
C ARG A 362 22.46 -8.35 -13.98
N ALA A 363 23.50 -8.37 -14.78
CA ALA A 363 23.42 -8.15 -16.22
C ALA A 363 22.50 -9.13 -16.96
N ASP A 364 22.39 -10.39 -16.47
CA ASP A 364 21.55 -11.43 -17.03
C ASP A 364 20.10 -11.41 -16.52
N HIS A 365 19.73 -10.45 -15.65
CA HIS A 365 18.44 -10.45 -14.95
C HIS A 365 17.24 -10.50 -15.93
N SER A 366 17.23 -9.67 -16.95
CA SER A 366 16.12 -9.65 -17.93
C SER A 366 15.96 -10.97 -18.66
N ASN A 367 17.07 -11.61 -19.06
CA ASN A 367 17.08 -12.91 -19.70
C ASN A 367 16.51 -14.00 -18.78
N VAL A 368 17.03 -14.09 -17.56
CA VAL A 368 16.59 -15.08 -16.57
C VAL A 368 15.13 -14.89 -16.20
N MET A 369 14.70 -13.65 -15.96
CA MET A 369 13.29 -13.30 -15.66
C MET A 369 12.35 -13.80 -16.75
N ASN A 370 12.64 -13.47 -18.00
CA ASN A 370 11.81 -13.85 -19.14
C ASN A 370 11.78 -15.37 -19.35
N GLN A 371 12.90 -16.06 -19.12
CA GLN A 371 12.98 -17.51 -19.24
C GLN A 371 12.23 -18.22 -18.12
N LEU A 372 12.40 -17.79 -16.86
CA LEU A 372 11.67 -18.35 -15.72
C LEU A 372 10.16 -18.18 -15.89
N PHE A 373 9.71 -17.00 -16.27
CA PHE A 373 8.29 -16.73 -16.51
C PHE A 373 7.70 -17.62 -17.58
N SER A 374 8.37 -17.72 -18.74
CA SER A 374 7.94 -18.56 -19.87
C SER A 374 7.95 -20.06 -19.51
N ALA A 375 8.97 -20.51 -18.80
CA ALA A 375 9.08 -21.91 -18.37
C ALA A 375 7.98 -22.27 -17.36
N TYR A 376 7.71 -21.39 -16.41
CA TYR A 376 6.66 -21.61 -15.42
C TYR A 376 5.26 -21.64 -16.09
N ALA A 377 4.97 -20.70 -17.00
CA ALA A 377 3.72 -20.71 -17.75
C ALA A 377 3.51 -22.05 -18.49
N ARG A 378 4.53 -22.48 -19.24
CA ARG A 378 4.46 -23.78 -19.96
C ARG A 378 4.30 -24.98 -19.00
N GLY A 379 4.95 -24.92 -17.84
CA GLY A 379 4.82 -25.94 -16.80
C GLY A 379 3.40 -26.01 -16.22
N LYS A 380 2.73 -24.87 -16.03
CA LYS A 380 1.32 -24.81 -15.61
C LYS A 380 0.40 -25.40 -16.66
N ASP A 381 0.59 -25.05 -17.95
CA ASP A 381 -0.17 -25.62 -19.06
C ASP A 381 0.01 -27.15 -19.13
N ALA A 382 1.23 -27.65 -18.99
CA ALA A 382 1.51 -29.09 -18.96
C ALA A 382 0.82 -29.80 -17.79
N LYS A 383 0.75 -29.18 -16.62
CA LYS A 383 0.02 -29.72 -15.46
C LYS A 383 -1.49 -29.75 -15.67
N GLU A 384 -2.06 -28.74 -16.31
CA GLU A 384 -3.48 -28.74 -16.69
C GLU A 384 -3.80 -29.86 -17.67
N LEU A 385 -2.96 -30.06 -18.70
CA LEU A 385 -3.09 -31.18 -19.64
C LEU A 385 -2.98 -32.54 -18.94
N MET A 386 -2.07 -32.67 -17.95
CA MET A 386 -1.92 -33.89 -17.18
C MET A 386 -3.19 -34.25 -16.40
N VAL A 387 -3.89 -33.23 -15.85
CA VAL A 387 -5.17 -33.44 -15.13
C VAL A 387 -6.27 -33.88 -16.07
N ILE A 388 -6.31 -33.36 -17.30
CA ILE A 388 -7.38 -33.64 -18.28
C ILE A 388 -7.16 -34.98 -19.01
N LEU A 389 -5.93 -35.24 -19.48
CA LEU A 389 -5.61 -36.34 -20.40
C LEU A 389 -4.83 -37.47 -19.71
N GLY A 390 -4.39 -37.30 -18.49
CA GLY A 390 -3.52 -38.22 -17.78
C GLY A 390 -2.02 -38.03 -18.09
N GLU A 391 -1.16 -38.50 -17.21
CA GLU A 391 0.29 -38.36 -17.30
C GLU A 391 0.89 -39.04 -18.55
N ALA A 392 0.28 -40.15 -19.02
CA ALA A 392 0.72 -40.90 -20.18
C ALA A 392 0.61 -40.10 -21.50
N ALA A 393 -0.24 -39.07 -21.54
CA ALA A 393 -0.46 -38.24 -22.74
C ALA A 393 0.60 -37.13 -22.88
N LEU A 394 1.39 -36.85 -21.84
CA LEU A 394 2.44 -35.81 -21.86
C LEU A 394 3.65 -36.28 -22.66
N SER A 395 4.20 -35.35 -23.46
CA SER A 395 5.54 -35.54 -24.02
C SER A 395 6.61 -35.54 -22.91
N GLU A 396 7.78 -36.10 -23.21
CA GLU A 396 8.89 -36.07 -22.25
C GLU A 396 9.27 -34.62 -21.84
N THR A 397 9.26 -33.72 -22.81
CA THR A 397 9.52 -32.30 -22.59
C THR A 397 8.46 -31.68 -21.65
N ASP A 398 7.17 -31.98 -21.85
CA ASP A 398 6.11 -31.42 -21.00
C ASP A 398 6.19 -31.96 -19.56
N ARG A 399 6.63 -33.19 -19.36
CA ARG A 399 6.91 -33.72 -18.01
C ARG A 399 8.03 -32.97 -17.32
N ILE A 400 9.10 -32.60 -18.05
CA ILE A 400 10.19 -31.79 -17.50
C ILE A 400 9.68 -30.42 -17.10
N TYR A 401 8.85 -29.77 -17.92
CA TYR A 401 8.25 -28.46 -17.60
C TYR A 401 7.25 -28.54 -16.43
N ALA A 402 6.45 -29.58 -16.32
CA ALA A 402 5.56 -29.81 -15.18
C ALA A 402 6.38 -29.93 -13.87
N LYS A 403 7.47 -30.71 -13.90
CA LYS A 403 8.41 -30.81 -12.77
C LYS A 403 9.07 -29.45 -12.45
N PHE A 404 9.46 -28.69 -13.47
CA PHE A 404 10.01 -27.35 -13.31
C PHE A 404 9.03 -26.44 -12.57
N ALA A 405 7.74 -26.45 -12.92
CA ALA A 405 6.73 -25.64 -12.27
C ALA A 405 6.59 -25.96 -10.78
N ASP A 406 6.61 -27.25 -10.39
CA ASP A 406 6.58 -27.65 -8.98
C ASP A 406 7.79 -27.17 -8.21
N GLU A 407 8.99 -27.32 -8.77
CA GLU A 407 10.22 -26.88 -8.15
C GLU A 407 10.31 -25.35 -8.07
N PHE A 408 9.79 -24.65 -9.09
CA PHE A 408 9.70 -23.20 -9.11
C PHE A 408 8.80 -22.68 -7.98
N GLU A 409 7.59 -23.23 -7.83
CA GLU A 409 6.69 -22.85 -6.73
C GLU A 409 7.35 -23.08 -5.36
N LYS A 410 8.03 -24.23 -5.16
CA LYS A 410 8.63 -24.62 -3.89
C LYS A 410 9.91 -23.87 -3.55
N LYS A 411 10.76 -23.58 -4.52
CA LYS A 411 12.13 -23.07 -4.27
C LYS A 411 12.31 -21.60 -4.60
N TYR A 412 11.56 -21.10 -5.59
CA TYR A 412 11.67 -19.70 -6.00
C TYR A 412 10.59 -18.83 -5.33
N VAL A 413 9.32 -19.20 -5.46
CA VAL A 413 8.21 -18.46 -4.90
C VAL A 413 8.15 -18.63 -3.39
N SER A 414 8.19 -19.87 -2.89
CA SER A 414 8.15 -20.14 -1.46
C SER A 414 9.49 -19.88 -0.81
N GLN A 415 9.51 -18.96 0.15
CA GLN A 415 10.73 -18.64 0.92
C GLN A 415 10.47 -18.44 2.42
N GLY A 416 9.18 -18.39 2.83
CA GLY A 416 8.79 -18.05 4.21
C GLY A 416 8.89 -16.56 4.52
N TYR A 417 8.24 -16.14 5.61
CA TYR A 417 8.12 -14.71 5.98
C TYR A 417 9.32 -14.15 6.75
N GLN A 418 10.29 -14.98 7.09
CA GLN A 418 11.52 -14.56 7.80
C GLN A 418 12.76 -14.54 6.88
N SER A 419 12.60 -14.98 5.64
CA SER A 419 13.70 -15.04 4.67
C SER A 419 13.87 -13.70 3.96
N ASP A 420 15.07 -13.16 3.98
CA ASP A 420 15.52 -12.01 3.18
C ASP A 420 16.51 -12.51 2.13
N ARG A 421 16.07 -12.58 0.88
CA ARG A 421 16.90 -13.02 -0.24
C ARG A 421 17.43 -11.82 -1.00
N SER A 422 18.74 -11.72 -1.14
CA SER A 422 19.34 -10.73 -2.02
C SER A 422 18.98 -11.00 -3.50
N ILE A 423 19.12 -9.98 -4.34
CA ILE A 423 18.89 -10.16 -5.77
C ILE A 423 19.87 -11.18 -6.37
N GLU A 424 21.10 -11.23 -5.89
CA GLU A 424 22.09 -12.19 -6.29
C GLU A 424 21.66 -13.63 -5.95
N GLU A 425 21.20 -13.88 -4.73
CA GLU A 425 20.63 -15.17 -4.31
C GLU A 425 19.41 -15.56 -5.13
N THR A 426 18.52 -14.61 -5.38
CA THR A 426 17.33 -14.79 -6.22
C THR A 426 17.70 -15.23 -7.63
N MET A 427 18.70 -14.59 -8.23
CA MET A 427 19.19 -14.95 -9.57
C MET A 427 19.85 -16.32 -9.58
N ASP A 428 20.60 -16.68 -8.54
CA ASP A 428 21.25 -17.98 -8.42
C ASP A 428 20.24 -19.12 -8.24
N ILE A 429 19.16 -18.88 -7.48
CA ILE A 429 18.04 -19.82 -7.40
C ILE A 429 17.39 -20.00 -8.76
N GLY A 430 17.18 -18.89 -9.49
CA GLY A 430 16.67 -18.92 -10.85
C GLY A 430 17.50 -19.82 -11.78
N TRP A 431 18.82 -19.67 -11.80
CA TRP A 431 19.70 -20.51 -12.58
C TRP A 431 19.68 -21.98 -12.17
N LYS A 432 19.65 -22.27 -10.86
CA LYS A 432 19.53 -23.65 -10.36
C LYS A 432 18.26 -24.33 -10.89
N LEU A 433 17.17 -23.57 -11.02
CA LEU A 433 15.92 -24.07 -11.58
C LEU A 433 16.00 -24.23 -13.10
N LEU A 434 16.55 -23.25 -13.81
CA LEU A 434 16.71 -23.31 -15.28
C LEU A 434 17.60 -24.49 -15.72
N ASN A 435 18.56 -24.90 -14.89
CA ASN A 435 19.36 -26.10 -15.12
C ASN A 435 18.57 -27.43 -15.08
N ILE A 436 17.28 -27.41 -14.70
CA ILE A 436 16.38 -28.56 -14.85
C ILE A 436 16.02 -28.78 -16.31
N LEU A 437 15.96 -27.69 -17.08
CA LEU A 437 15.59 -27.70 -18.50
C LEU A 437 16.83 -27.97 -19.38
N PRO A 438 16.65 -28.66 -20.52
CA PRO A 438 17.72 -28.80 -21.51
C PRO A 438 18.17 -27.42 -22.04
N ARG A 439 19.47 -27.26 -22.34
CA ARG A 439 20.02 -26.01 -22.88
C ARG A 439 19.23 -25.51 -24.12
N ALA A 440 18.82 -26.43 -25.01
CA ALA A 440 18.07 -26.12 -26.21
C ALA A 440 16.69 -25.46 -25.94
N GLU A 441 16.12 -25.61 -24.74
CA GLU A 441 14.86 -24.99 -24.31
C GLU A 441 15.06 -23.58 -23.74
N LEU A 442 16.27 -23.16 -23.42
CA LEU A 442 16.59 -21.86 -22.83
C LEU A 442 16.72 -20.74 -23.88
N LYS A 443 15.74 -20.63 -24.76
CA LYS A 443 15.76 -19.76 -25.94
C LYS A 443 15.67 -18.25 -25.68
N ARG A 444 15.40 -17.86 -24.44
CA ARG A 444 15.28 -16.44 -24.02
C ARG A 444 16.54 -15.92 -23.33
N ILE A 445 17.57 -16.73 -23.30
CA ILE A 445 18.84 -16.40 -22.66
C ILE A 445 19.94 -16.33 -23.73
N ASP A 446 20.70 -15.24 -23.72
CA ASP A 446 21.83 -15.04 -24.59
C ASP A 446 22.92 -16.11 -24.32
N ASP A 447 23.57 -16.59 -25.38
CA ASP A 447 24.61 -17.65 -25.29
C ASP A 447 25.72 -17.31 -24.30
N LYS A 448 26.14 -16.04 -24.22
CA LYS A 448 27.14 -15.58 -23.24
C LYS A 448 26.79 -15.90 -21.78
N TYR A 449 25.49 -15.79 -21.43
CA TYR A 449 25.04 -16.12 -20.08
C TYR A 449 24.85 -17.63 -19.89
N LEU A 450 24.42 -18.34 -20.94
CA LEU A 450 24.39 -19.81 -20.92
C LEU A 450 25.77 -20.38 -20.68
N ASP A 451 26.80 -19.85 -21.35
CA ASP A 451 28.18 -20.31 -21.17
C ASP A 451 28.73 -20.00 -19.77
N MET A 452 28.26 -18.94 -19.12
CA MET A 452 28.68 -18.55 -17.78
C MET A 452 28.00 -19.35 -16.67
N TYR A 453 26.70 -19.60 -16.79
CA TYR A 453 25.88 -20.04 -15.67
C TYR A 453 25.17 -21.39 -15.87
N TYR A 454 25.00 -21.85 -17.12
CA TYR A 454 24.38 -23.14 -17.38
C TYR A 454 25.38 -24.27 -17.05
N LYS A 455 24.87 -25.24 -16.30
CA LYS A 455 25.67 -26.45 -15.96
C LYS A 455 24.98 -27.65 -16.60
N GLU A 456 25.61 -28.21 -17.58
CA GLU A 456 25.19 -29.50 -18.17
C GLU A 456 25.22 -30.57 -17.08
N LYS A 457 24.15 -31.38 -16.97
CA LYS A 457 24.03 -32.47 -16.00
C LYS A 457 24.78 -33.70 -16.47
#